data_2d3fa43d8228838de74f1b1ca5af7cac
#
_entry.id   2d3fa43d8228838de74f1b1ca5af7cac
#
_cell.length_a   1.000
_cell.length_b   1.000
_cell.length_c   1.000
_cell.angle_alpha   90.00
_cell.angle_beta   90.00
_cell.angle_gamma   90.00
#
_symmetry.space_group_name_H-M   'P 1'
#
loop_
_entity.id
_entity.type
_entity.pdbx_description
1 polymer ?
#
loop_
_entity_poly.entity_id
_entity_poly.type
_entity_poly.pdbx_seq_one_letter_code
_entity_poly.pdbx_strand_id
1 'polypeptide(L)'
;SYIAGVAVSAVIFNTLYWLLGFLRVGSTGFSAQALATGDAEAAWKAFLLPGIMALLLGTLILLCRDAIFSGAMFLLRLDPAAREVAGIYYDILIWTAPLTLLNYAILGWLMGQARIRASLLMQIGGNAVNMLLDLLFVSLFGWGVPGVAAASVLACLFATITGLVAMRDSLPPL
;
A
#
# COMPACT_ATOMS: atom_id res chain seq x y z
N SER A 1 25.63 3.56 -4.38
CA SER A 1 25.33 4.49 -3.34
C SER A 1 24.00 4.24 -2.65
N TYR A 2 23.88 4.78 -1.46
CA TYR A 2 22.74 4.65 -0.56
C TYR A 2 21.41 5.15 -1.17
N ILE A 3 21.43 6.36 -1.72
CA ILE A 3 20.26 7.00 -2.34
C ILE A 3 19.81 6.21 -3.58
N ALA A 4 20.76 5.73 -4.37
CA ALA A 4 20.47 4.95 -5.58
C ALA A 4 19.73 3.65 -5.24
N GLY A 5 20.15 2.94 -4.19
CA GLY A 5 19.50 1.70 -3.76
C GLY A 5 18.05 1.92 -3.33
N VAL A 6 17.78 2.94 -2.52
CA VAL A 6 16.41 3.29 -2.09
C VAL A 6 15.56 3.74 -3.27
N ALA A 7 16.12 4.57 -4.15
CA ALA A 7 15.40 5.07 -5.34
C ALA A 7 15.00 3.93 -6.28
N VAL A 8 15.88 2.96 -6.50
CA VAL A 8 15.58 1.80 -7.35
C VAL A 8 14.51 0.92 -6.74
N SER A 9 14.56 0.66 -5.44
CA SER A 9 13.50 -0.08 -4.74
C SER A 9 12.16 0.63 -4.85
N ALA A 10 12.14 1.95 -4.71
CA ALA A 10 10.94 2.75 -4.89
C ALA A 10 10.38 2.62 -6.32
N VAL A 11 11.24 2.58 -7.34
CA VAL A 11 10.81 2.36 -8.73
C VAL A 11 10.16 0.99 -8.89
N ILE A 12 10.71 -0.06 -8.29
CA ILE A 12 10.13 -1.41 -8.32
C ILE A 12 8.71 -1.39 -7.73
N PHE A 13 8.54 -0.83 -6.53
CA PHE A 13 7.25 -0.76 -5.87
C PHE A 13 6.26 0.12 -6.63
N ASN A 14 6.68 1.29 -7.10
CA ASN A 14 5.82 2.17 -7.88
C ASN A 14 5.33 1.50 -9.16
N THR A 15 6.19 0.75 -9.84
CA THR A 15 5.80 0.01 -11.05
C THR A 15 4.79 -1.08 -10.72
N LEU A 16 5.04 -1.89 -9.68
CA LEU A 16 4.12 -2.95 -9.26
C LEU A 16 2.76 -2.38 -8.89
N TYR A 17 2.73 -1.35 -8.06
CA TYR A 17 1.48 -0.77 -7.58
C TYR A 17 0.76 0.04 -8.65
N TRP A 18 1.47 0.64 -9.58
CA TRP A 18 0.85 1.27 -10.75
C TRP A 18 0.11 0.25 -11.62
N LEU A 19 0.75 -0.89 -11.88
CA LEU A 19 0.13 -1.98 -12.64
C LEU A 19 -1.11 -2.54 -11.95
N LEU A 20 -1.12 -2.56 -10.63
CA LEU A 20 -2.22 -3.08 -9.81
C LEU A 20 -3.18 -1.98 -9.35
N GLY A 21 -3.03 -0.75 -9.81
CA GLY A 21 -3.90 0.38 -9.49
C GLY A 21 -5.36 0.18 -9.94
N PHE A 22 -5.64 -0.78 -10.80
CA PHE A 22 -7.01 -1.14 -11.20
C PHE A 22 -7.88 -1.54 -9.99
N LEU A 23 -7.29 -2.05 -8.91
CA LEU A 23 -8.03 -2.38 -7.69
C LEU A 23 -8.72 -1.15 -7.09
N ARG A 24 -8.03 -0.02 -7.06
CA ARG A 24 -8.61 1.23 -6.57
C ARG A 24 -9.73 1.72 -7.50
N VAL A 25 -9.49 1.74 -8.79
CA VAL A 25 -10.47 2.20 -9.78
C VAL A 25 -11.68 1.28 -9.82
N GLY A 26 -11.49 -0.03 -9.84
CA GLY A 26 -12.56 -1.01 -9.82
C GLY A 26 -13.38 -0.95 -8.55
N SER A 27 -12.74 -0.85 -7.40
CA SER A 27 -13.40 -0.71 -6.10
C SER A 27 -14.24 0.57 -6.04
N THR A 28 -13.73 1.69 -6.56
CA THR A 28 -14.48 2.95 -6.64
C THR A 28 -15.74 2.78 -7.49
N GLY A 29 -15.65 2.15 -8.65
CA GLY A 29 -16.79 1.93 -9.54
C GLY A 29 -17.87 1.06 -8.91
N PHE A 30 -17.51 -0.08 -8.35
CA PHE A 30 -18.46 -0.98 -7.68
C PHE A 30 -19.09 -0.34 -6.45
N SER A 31 -18.31 0.37 -5.65
CA SER A 31 -18.79 1.06 -4.46
C SER A 31 -19.77 2.18 -4.82
N ALA A 32 -19.47 2.96 -5.85
CA ALA A 32 -20.37 4.02 -6.32
C ALA A 32 -21.69 3.46 -6.85
N GLN A 33 -21.68 2.35 -7.58
CA GLN A 33 -22.88 1.67 -8.04
C GLN A 33 -23.73 1.17 -6.87
N ALA A 34 -23.08 0.60 -5.84
CA ALA A 34 -23.79 0.14 -4.63
C ALA A 34 -24.43 1.30 -3.88
N LEU A 35 -23.76 2.45 -3.81
CA LEU A 35 -24.32 3.65 -3.19
C LEU A 35 -25.55 4.16 -3.95
N ALA A 36 -25.48 4.17 -5.28
CA ALA A 36 -26.59 4.64 -6.14
C ALA A 36 -27.84 3.78 -6.00
N THR A 37 -27.68 2.46 -5.81
CA THR A 37 -28.82 1.53 -5.62
C THR A 37 -29.32 1.46 -4.20
N GLY A 38 -28.55 1.95 -3.21
CA GLY A 38 -28.88 1.89 -1.80
C GLY A 38 -28.90 0.47 -1.21
N ASP A 39 -28.28 -0.49 -1.87
CA ASP A 39 -28.21 -1.89 -1.46
C ASP A 39 -27.02 -2.14 -0.52
N ALA A 40 -27.32 -2.50 0.74
CA ALA A 40 -26.31 -2.80 1.75
C ALA A 40 -25.46 -4.01 1.37
N GLU A 41 -26.06 -5.05 0.82
CA GLU A 41 -25.34 -6.25 0.37
C GLU A 41 -24.37 -5.93 -0.78
N ALA A 42 -24.79 -5.11 -1.73
CA ALA A 42 -23.93 -4.65 -2.83
C ALA A 42 -22.76 -3.82 -2.31
N ALA A 43 -22.96 -2.99 -1.28
CA ALA A 43 -21.89 -2.22 -0.63
C ALA A 43 -20.84 -3.14 0.01
N TRP A 44 -21.26 -4.19 0.70
CA TRP A 44 -20.36 -5.19 1.27
C TRP A 44 -19.57 -5.94 0.21
N LYS A 45 -20.25 -6.40 -0.85
CA LYS A 45 -19.61 -7.10 -1.97
C LYS A 45 -18.60 -6.21 -2.71
N ALA A 46 -18.91 -4.92 -2.85
CA ALA A 46 -18.02 -3.95 -3.48
C ALA A 46 -16.70 -3.77 -2.73
N PHE A 47 -16.66 -4.10 -1.44
CA PHE A 47 -15.42 -4.16 -0.66
C PHE A 47 -14.81 -5.56 -0.65
N LEU A 48 -15.60 -6.59 -0.39
CA LEU A 48 -15.10 -7.95 -0.19
C LEU A 48 -14.39 -8.50 -1.43
N LEU A 49 -14.94 -8.29 -2.61
CA LEU A 49 -14.33 -8.78 -3.84
C LEU A 49 -12.95 -8.15 -4.12
N PRO A 50 -12.83 -6.81 -4.17
CA PRO A 50 -11.51 -6.19 -4.35
C PRO A 50 -10.57 -6.47 -3.17
N GLY A 51 -11.08 -6.56 -1.95
CA GLY A 51 -10.29 -6.88 -0.76
C GLY A 51 -9.68 -8.28 -0.83
N ILE A 52 -10.45 -9.27 -1.23
CA ILE A 52 -9.95 -10.64 -1.44
C ILE A 52 -8.92 -10.66 -2.56
N MET A 53 -9.19 -10.00 -3.68
CA MET A 53 -8.23 -9.87 -4.78
C MET A 53 -6.94 -9.21 -4.32
N ALA A 54 -7.03 -8.17 -3.51
CA ALA A 54 -5.87 -7.47 -2.95
C ALA A 54 -5.00 -8.41 -2.11
N LEU A 55 -5.62 -9.19 -1.23
CA LEU A 55 -4.90 -10.14 -0.39
C LEU A 55 -4.28 -11.28 -1.22
N LEU A 56 -5.00 -11.80 -2.21
CA LEU A 56 -4.49 -12.84 -3.10
C LEU A 56 -3.31 -12.35 -3.94
N LEU A 57 -3.43 -11.18 -4.56
CA LEU A 57 -2.37 -10.59 -5.36
C LEU A 57 -1.16 -10.19 -4.50
N GLY A 58 -1.40 -9.64 -3.32
CA GLY A 58 -0.34 -9.33 -2.37
C GLY A 58 0.41 -10.56 -1.90
N THR A 59 -0.29 -11.64 -1.62
CA THR A 59 0.32 -12.94 -1.27
C THR A 59 1.13 -13.49 -2.44
N LEU A 60 0.61 -13.39 -3.66
CA LEU A 60 1.33 -13.80 -4.87
C LEU A 60 2.63 -13.00 -5.04
N ILE A 61 2.59 -11.69 -4.81
CA ILE A 61 3.78 -10.83 -4.84
C ILE A 61 4.79 -11.31 -3.79
N LEU A 62 4.36 -11.63 -2.58
CA LEU A 62 5.24 -12.15 -1.52
C LEU A 62 5.87 -13.49 -1.90
N LEU A 63 5.12 -14.39 -2.50
CA LEU A 63 5.65 -15.67 -2.96
C LEU A 63 6.67 -15.52 -4.10
N CYS A 64 6.48 -14.52 -4.95
CA CYS A 64 7.36 -14.22 -6.07
C CYS A 64 8.41 -13.15 -5.75
N ARG A 65 8.58 -12.74 -4.50
CA ARG A 65 9.45 -11.62 -4.12
C ARG A 65 10.88 -11.78 -4.61
N ASP A 66 11.44 -12.96 -4.48
CA ASP A 66 12.83 -13.23 -4.90
C ASP A 66 12.98 -13.17 -6.42
N ALA A 67 12.01 -13.68 -7.17
CA ALA A 67 11.99 -13.61 -8.62
C ALA A 67 11.84 -12.17 -9.11
N ILE A 68 10.96 -11.38 -8.49
CA ILE A 68 10.77 -9.96 -8.81
C ILE A 68 12.06 -9.17 -8.57
N PHE A 69 12.70 -9.38 -7.42
CA PHE A 69 13.95 -8.67 -7.09
C PHE A 69 15.08 -9.07 -8.04
N SER A 70 15.24 -10.36 -8.30
CA SER A 70 16.27 -10.86 -9.22
C SER A 70 16.07 -10.33 -10.64
N GLY A 71 14.83 -10.30 -11.14
CA GLY A 71 14.52 -9.75 -12.44
C GLY A 71 14.80 -8.25 -12.53
N ALA A 72 14.44 -7.50 -11.49
CA ALA A 72 14.72 -6.07 -11.42
C ALA A 72 16.21 -5.77 -11.39
N MET A 73 16.99 -6.53 -10.62
CA MET A 73 18.45 -6.37 -10.57
C MET A 73 19.12 -6.72 -11.89
N PHE A 74 18.61 -7.72 -12.58
CA PHE A 74 19.09 -8.06 -13.93
C PHE A 74 18.85 -6.93 -14.92
N LEU A 75 17.69 -6.31 -14.87
CA LEU A 75 17.33 -5.22 -15.80
C LEU A 75 18.08 -3.91 -15.49
N LEU A 76 18.22 -3.57 -14.21
CA LEU A 76 18.75 -2.28 -13.77
C LEU A 76 20.25 -2.24 -13.62
N ARG A 77 20.93 -3.39 -13.55
CA ARG A 77 22.38 -3.53 -13.52
C ARG A 77 23.06 -2.61 -12.51
N LEU A 78 22.62 -2.68 -11.26
CA LEU A 78 23.18 -1.86 -10.19
C LEU A 78 24.59 -2.33 -9.79
N ASP A 79 25.40 -1.38 -9.29
CA ASP A 79 26.64 -1.70 -8.62
C ASP A 79 26.38 -2.50 -7.32
N PRO A 80 27.37 -3.28 -6.82
CA PRO A 80 27.15 -4.13 -5.65
C PRO A 80 26.69 -3.38 -4.41
N ALA A 81 27.18 -2.18 -4.16
CA ALA A 81 26.79 -1.37 -3.00
C ALA A 81 25.34 -0.93 -3.08
N ALA A 82 24.88 -0.44 -4.24
CA ALA A 82 23.49 -0.05 -4.44
C ALA A 82 22.54 -1.25 -4.38
N ARG A 83 22.97 -2.40 -4.89
CA ARG A 83 22.21 -3.65 -4.84
C ARG A 83 21.98 -4.12 -3.40
N GLU A 84 22.96 -4.03 -2.54
CA GLU A 84 22.84 -4.39 -1.12
C GLU A 84 21.83 -3.49 -0.41
N VAL A 85 21.92 -2.18 -0.61
CA VAL A 85 20.98 -1.21 -0.03
C VAL A 85 19.55 -1.46 -0.56
N ALA A 86 19.39 -1.68 -1.86
CA ALA A 86 18.12 -2.00 -2.47
C ALA A 86 17.52 -3.28 -1.86
N GLY A 87 18.34 -4.31 -1.63
CA GLY A 87 17.91 -5.57 -1.01
C GLY A 87 17.37 -5.38 0.39
N ILE A 88 18.05 -4.61 1.22
CA ILE A 88 17.62 -4.33 2.61
C ILE A 88 16.27 -3.63 2.62
N TYR A 89 16.13 -2.57 1.85
CA TYR A 89 14.89 -1.81 1.76
C TYR A 89 13.74 -2.67 1.19
N TYR A 90 14.02 -3.39 0.11
CA TYR A 90 13.04 -4.25 -0.55
C TYR A 90 12.56 -5.37 0.37
N ASP A 91 13.45 -6.07 1.06
CA ASP A 91 13.11 -7.21 1.91
C ASP A 91 12.19 -6.80 3.08
N ILE A 92 12.35 -5.60 3.59
CA ILE A 92 11.48 -5.09 4.65
C ILE A 92 10.13 -4.65 4.06
N LEU A 93 10.16 -3.87 2.99
CA LEU A 93 8.97 -3.21 2.47
C LEU A 93 8.05 -4.14 1.68
N ILE A 94 8.58 -5.23 1.10
CA ILE A 94 7.76 -6.17 0.32
C ILE A 94 6.65 -6.81 1.16
N TRP A 95 6.84 -6.93 2.47
CA TRP A 95 5.83 -7.46 3.37
C TRP A 95 4.58 -6.59 3.46
N THR A 96 4.66 -5.33 3.04
CA THR A 96 3.49 -4.44 2.96
C THR A 96 2.64 -4.67 1.73
N ALA A 97 3.06 -5.50 0.78
CA ALA A 97 2.32 -5.68 -0.48
C ALA A 97 0.84 -6.03 -0.29
N PRO A 98 0.46 -7.03 0.54
CA PRO A 98 -0.96 -7.31 0.78
C PRO A 98 -1.70 -6.12 1.39
N LEU A 99 -1.08 -5.42 2.36
CA LEU A 99 -1.68 -4.27 3.01
C LEU A 99 -1.81 -3.07 2.07
N THR A 100 -0.83 -2.82 1.23
CA THR A 100 -0.88 -1.73 0.25
C THR A 100 -2.00 -1.94 -0.76
N LEU A 101 -2.14 -3.15 -1.27
CA LEU A 101 -3.22 -3.48 -2.20
C LEU A 101 -4.58 -3.44 -1.51
N LEU A 102 -4.67 -3.88 -0.27
CA LEU A 102 -5.88 -3.75 0.54
C LEU A 102 -6.23 -2.27 0.76
N ASN A 103 -5.24 -1.42 1.00
CA ASN A 103 -5.44 0.03 1.12
C ASN A 103 -6.01 0.63 -0.17
N TYR A 104 -5.60 0.16 -1.34
CA TYR A 104 -6.21 0.58 -2.61
C TYR A 104 -7.69 0.20 -2.69
N ALA A 105 -8.04 -1.00 -2.27
CA ALA A 105 -9.43 -1.45 -2.23
C ALA A 105 -10.26 -0.62 -1.24
N ILE A 106 -9.74 -0.37 -0.05
CA ILE A 106 -10.41 0.45 0.98
C ILE A 106 -10.58 1.89 0.50
N LEU A 107 -9.51 2.49 0.00
CA LEU A 107 -9.51 3.87 -0.50
C LEU A 107 -10.51 4.04 -1.63
N GLY A 108 -10.49 3.12 -2.60
CA GLY A 108 -11.43 3.12 -3.70
C GLY A 108 -12.87 2.98 -3.24
N TRP A 109 -13.12 2.10 -2.27
CA TRP A 109 -14.46 1.91 -1.70
C TRP A 109 -14.97 3.18 -1.01
N LEU A 110 -14.13 3.82 -0.18
CA LEU A 110 -14.48 5.07 0.50
C LEU A 110 -14.77 6.19 -0.49
N MET A 111 -13.97 6.30 -1.55
CA MET A 111 -14.20 7.29 -2.61
C MET A 111 -15.52 7.04 -3.34
N GLY A 112 -15.83 5.78 -3.65
CA GLY A 112 -17.09 5.39 -4.29
C GLY A 112 -18.31 5.64 -3.42
N GLN A 113 -18.17 5.52 -2.09
CA GLN A 113 -19.23 5.84 -1.12
C GLN A 113 -19.32 7.35 -0.83
N ALA A 114 -18.60 8.19 -1.57
CA ALA A 114 -18.55 9.63 -1.36
C ALA A 114 -18.02 10.03 0.03
N ARG A 115 -17.23 9.17 0.67
CA ARG A 115 -16.59 9.44 1.96
C ARG A 115 -15.24 10.14 1.77
N ILE A 116 -15.27 11.32 1.16
CA ILE A 116 -14.07 12.06 0.77
C ILE A 116 -13.20 12.41 1.97
N ARG A 117 -13.80 12.81 3.09
CA ARG A 117 -13.06 13.15 4.31
C ARG A 117 -12.28 11.95 4.86
N ALA A 118 -12.91 10.79 4.88
CA ALA A 118 -12.25 9.55 5.32
C ALA A 118 -11.10 9.16 4.38
N SER A 119 -11.30 9.28 3.06
CA SER A 119 -10.27 9.03 2.07
C SER A 119 -9.06 9.96 2.24
N LEU A 120 -9.31 11.25 2.43
CA LEU A 120 -8.26 12.23 2.66
C LEU A 120 -7.53 11.98 3.99
N LEU A 121 -8.25 11.66 5.04
CA LEU A 121 -7.65 11.33 6.33
C LEU A 121 -6.73 10.11 6.21
N MET A 122 -7.16 9.09 5.50
CA MET A 122 -6.36 7.90 5.27
C MET A 122 -5.06 8.22 4.51
N GLN A 123 -5.14 9.00 3.43
CA GLN A 123 -3.99 9.36 2.60
C GLN A 123 -3.06 10.35 3.30
N ILE A 124 -3.60 11.47 3.76
CA ILE A 124 -2.82 12.54 4.39
C ILE A 124 -2.28 12.06 5.73
N GLY A 125 -3.09 11.37 6.53
CA GLY A 125 -2.66 10.80 7.80
C GLY A 125 -1.56 9.77 7.62
N GLY A 126 -1.67 8.89 6.64
CA GLY A 126 -0.64 7.91 6.31
C GLY A 126 0.68 8.56 5.91
N ASN A 127 0.61 9.58 5.05
CA ASN A 127 1.81 10.32 4.64
C ASN A 127 2.43 11.10 5.81
N ALA A 128 1.62 11.73 6.64
CA ALA A 128 2.10 12.46 7.82
C ALA A 128 2.80 11.51 8.81
N VAL A 129 2.22 10.36 9.08
CA VAL A 129 2.82 9.32 9.94
C VAL A 129 4.14 8.82 9.35
N ASN A 130 4.18 8.60 8.03
CA ASN A 130 5.40 8.19 7.35
C ASN A 130 6.51 9.23 7.54
N MET A 131 6.23 10.50 7.30
CA MET A 131 7.20 11.59 7.45
C MET A 131 7.69 11.73 8.89
N LEU A 132 6.80 11.65 9.86
CA LEU A 132 7.15 11.75 11.29
C LEU A 132 8.02 10.56 11.73
N LEU A 133 7.67 9.36 11.29
CA LEU A 133 8.44 8.15 11.62
C LEU A 133 9.78 8.11 10.88
N ASP A 134 9.87 8.60 9.66
CA ASP A 134 11.14 8.75 8.95
C ASP A 134 12.07 9.66 9.74
N LEU A 135 11.57 10.81 10.17
CA LEU A 135 12.32 11.74 10.99
C LEU A 135 12.79 11.10 12.30
N LEU A 136 11.90 10.40 13.00
CA LEU A 136 12.18 9.74 14.25
C LEU A 136 13.21 8.62 14.10
N PHE A 137 13.00 7.70 13.17
CA PHE A 137 13.83 6.51 13.03
C PHE A 137 15.19 6.81 12.41
N VAL A 138 15.25 7.73 11.47
CA VAL A 138 16.50 8.08 10.79
C VAL A 138 17.30 9.11 11.59
N SER A 139 16.65 10.19 12.05
CA SER A 139 17.34 11.30 12.69
C SER A 139 17.62 11.06 14.18
N LEU A 140 16.67 10.47 14.93
CA LEU A 140 16.82 10.26 16.36
C LEU A 140 17.43 8.89 16.69
N PHE A 141 16.98 7.83 16.01
CA PHE A 141 17.45 6.47 16.29
C PHE A 141 18.64 6.06 15.42
N GLY A 142 18.89 6.77 14.33
CA GLY A 142 20.01 6.47 13.43
C GLY A 142 19.92 5.12 12.72
N TRP A 143 18.71 4.63 12.47
CA TRP A 143 18.51 3.30 11.88
C TRP A 143 18.81 3.24 10.37
N GLY A 144 18.98 4.38 9.69
CA GLY A 144 19.30 4.39 8.26
C GLY A 144 18.21 3.80 7.36
N VAL A 145 18.61 3.00 6.38
CA VAL A 145 17.67 2.37 5.41
C VAL A 145 16.62 1.49 6.08
N PRO A 146 16.97 0.61 7.04
CA PRO A 146 15.94 -0.14 7.77
C PRO A 146 14.94 0.76 8.47
N GLY A 147 15.35 1.92 8.96
CA GLY A 147 14.47 2.91 9.59
C GLY A 147 13.45 3.49 8.61
N VAL A 148 13.88 3.86 7.41
CA VAL A 148 12.99 4.36 6.34
C VAL A 148 11.97 3.29 5.97
N ALA A 149 12.40 2.06 5.77
CA ALA A 149 11.52 0.96 5.43
C ALA A 149 10.52 0.66 6.55
N ALA A 150 10.97 0.63 7.80
CA ALA A 150 10.11 0.43 8.97
C ALA A 150 9.06 1.54 9.11
N ALA A 151 9.44 2.79 8.86
CA ALA A 151 8.51 3.92 8.87
C ALA A 151 7.41 3.74 7.82
N SER A 152 7.74 3.28 6.64
CA SER A 152 6.78 3.00 5.57
C SER A 152 5.84 1.85 5.93
N VAL A 153 6.34 0.80 6.57
CA VAL A 153 5.52 -0.33 7.06
C VAL A 153 4.50 0.16 8.10
N LEU A 154 4.94 0.93 9.08
CA LEU A 154 4.06 1.43 10.14
C LEU A 154 3.03 2.44 9.59
N ALA A 155 3.43 3.29 8.64
CA ALA A 155 2.50 4.21 7.97
C ALA A 155 1.44 3.44 7.17
N CYS A 156 1.82 2.37 6.50
CA CYS A 156 0.89 1.49 5.79
C CYS A 156 -0.12 0.84 6.74
N LEU A 157 0.34 0.34 7.90
CA LEU A 157 -0.53 -0.19 8.95
C LEU A 157 -1.49 0.87 9.48
N PHE A 158 -1.00 2.08 9.73
CA PHE A 158 -1.83 3.20 10.17
C PHE A 158 -2.93 3.51 9.16
N ALA A 159 -2.59 3.61 7.88
CA ALA A 159 -3.55 3.85 6.81
C ALA A 159 -4.60 2.73 6.74
N THR A 160 -4.17 1.47 6.86
CA THR A 160 -5.08 0.31 6.87
C THR A 160 -6.06 0.39 8.02
N ILE A 161 -5.59 0.63 9.24
CA ILE A 161 -6.43 0.72 10.44
C ILE A 161 -7.41 1.90 10.30
N THR A 162 -6.93 3.07 9.89
CA THR A 162 -7.77 4.25 9.68
C THR A 162 -8.86 3.98 8.65
N GLY A 163 -8.50 3.35 7.54
CA GLY A 163 -9.45 2.99 6.49
C GLY A 163 -10.50 1.99 6.95
N LEU A 164 -10.10 0.96 7.67
CA LEU A 164 -11.03 -0.05 8.21
C LEU A 164 -11.99 0.53 9.25
N VAL A 165 -11.50 1.40 10.11
CA VAL A 165 -12.36 2.10 11.08
C VAL A 165 -13.38 3.00 10.36
N ALA A 166 -12.94 3.75 9.36
CA ALA A 166 -13.84 4.59 8.58
C ALA A 166 -14.89 3.77 7.81
N MET A 167 -14.50 2.61 7.30
CA MET A 167 -15.45 1.68 6.66
C MET A 167 -16.48 1.14 7.63
N ARG A 168 -16.05 0.73 8.82
CA ARG A 168 -16.96 0.22 9.86
C ARG A 168 -18.05 1.22 10.16
N ASP A 169 -17.70 2.49 10.28
CA ASP A 169 -18.64 3.57 10.58
C ASP A 169 -19.55 3.91 9.38
N SER A 170 -19.17 3.48 8.19
CA SER A 170 -19.85 3.81 6.94
C SER A 170 -20.69 2.67 6.37
N LEU A 171 -20.39 1.43 6.76
CA LEU A 171 -21.13 0.26 6.29
C LEU A 171 -22.51 0.21 6.94
N PRO A 172 -23.56 -0.01 6.15
CA PRO A 172 -24.90 -0.21 6.72
C PRO A 172 -24.93 -1.53 7.51
N PRO A 173 -25.75 -1.63 8.54
CA PRO A 173 -25.94 -2.89 9.26
C PRO A 173 -26.55 -3.94 8.31
N LEU A 174 -26.05 -5.16 8.42
CA LEU A 174 -26.58 -6.31 7.68
C LEU A 174 -27.94 -6.72 8.22
#